data_23c03009106b4aa9c09d26402c5b7369
#
_entry.id   23c03009106b4aa9c09d26402c5b7369
#
_cell.length_a   1.000
_cell.length_b   1.000
_cell.length_c   1.000
_cell.angle_alpha   90.00
_cell.angle_beta   90.00
_cell.angle_gamma   90.00
#
_symmetry.space_group_name_H-M   'P 1'
#
loop_
_entity.id
_entity.type
_entity.pdbx_description
1 polymer ?
#
loop_
_entity_poly.entity_id
_entity_poly.type
_entity_poly.pdbx_seq_one_letter_code
_entity_poly.pdbx_strand_id
1 'polypeptide(L)'
;MPRKKNTTTKKIQTKTNKKQTVKKTVVKKINADKKNEKHTEDKKTKKIFQTLRGMRDILPKDQKYWRKCFEIAQHQADCFSFRKIDMPLLEEAKVFIKGVGKGTDVVDKEMYIFDDKDGNKVCLRPEGTAQAVRAYIENGMWNNPQPVKLWYWGPMFRHDRPQAGRYRQFYQFSFENFGSNDPANDAELILLAYNFLKGLDLDVEVHINSIGDLEERDRYKQELITYLRTKRSYLCEDCKARINKNPLRVLDCKNPDCQSIIESAPQI
;
A
#
# COMPACT_ATOMS: atom_id res chain seq x y z
N MET A 1 -64.00 -38.64 0.85
CA MET A 1 -64.08 -39.66 -0.22
C MET A 1 -64.89 -39.05 -1.35
N PRO A 2 -64.52 -39.15 -2.66
CA PRO A 2 -64.00 -40.36 -3.30
C PRO A 2 -62.72 -40.13 -4.17
N ARG A 3 -62.11 -41.24 -4.50
CA ARG A 3 -60.98 -41.51 -5.36
C ARG A 3 -61.18 -41.06 -6.80
N LYS A 4 -60.09 -40.56 -7.46
CA LYS A 4 -59.93 -40.68 -8.93
C LYS A 4 -58.55 -41.29 -9.26
N LYS A 5 -58.66 -42.31 -10.12
CA LYS A 5 -57.56 -43.15 -10.63
C LYS A 5 -56.85 -42.54 -11.84
N ASN A 6 -55.57 -42.82 -11.91
CA ASN A 6 -54.70 -43.19 -13.04
C ASN A 6 -54.96 -42.64 -14.46
N THR A 7 -53.98 -41.86 -14.92
CA THR A 7 -53.51 -41.95 -16.33
C THR A 7 -52.01 -41.67 -16.39
N THR A 8 -51.21 -42.72 -16.25
CA THR A 8 -49.75 -42.66 -16.43
C THR A 8 -49.38 -43.86 -17.33
N THR A 9 -49.33 -43.71 -18.63
CA THR A 9 -48.64 -44.68 -19.51
C THR A 9 -48.53 -44.20 -20.97
N LYS A 10 -48.00 -43.01 -21.27
CA LYS A 10 -47.65 -42.65 -22.67
C LYS A 10 -46.49 -41.69 -22.84
N LYS A 11 -45.62 -41.51 -21.89
CA LYS A 11 -44.47 -40.57 -22.00
C LYS A 11 -43.08 -41.22 -21.89
N ILE A 12 -42.93 -42.53 -21.95
CA ILE A 12 -41.64 -43.21 -21.70
C ILE A 12 -40.92 -43.62 -23.00
N GLN A 13 -41.56 -43.69 -24.16
CA GLN A 13 -40.88 -44.17 -25.38
C GLN A 13 -40.18 -43.12 -26.24
N THR A 14 -40.42 -41.82 -26.01
CA THR A 14 -39.78 -40.78 -26.80
C THR A 14 -38.49 -40.23 -26.21
N LYS A 15 -38.11 -40.60 -24.98
CA LYS A 15 -36.87 -40.14 -24.34
C LYS A 15 -35.63 -41.02 -24.57
N THR A 16 -35.84 -42.29 -24.98
CA THR A 16 -34.70 -43.23 -25.15
C THR A 16 -33.96 -43.02 -26.46
N ASN A 17 -34.62 -42.57 -27.53
CA ASN A 17 -33.96 -42.37 -28.84
C ASN A 17 -33.11 -41.07 -28.94
N LYS A 18 -33.44 -40.05 -28.15
CA LYS A 18 -32.63 -38.83 -28.09
C LYS A 18 -31.32 -38.98 -27.32
N LYS A 19 -31.25 -39.86 -26.32
CA LYS A 19 -30.02 -40.11 -25.54
C LYS A 19 -28.97 -40.94 -26.30
N GLN A 20 -29.37 -41.78 -27.24
CA GLN A 20 -28.41 -42.57 -28.02
C GLN A 20 -27.75 -41.75 -29.16
N THR A 21 -28.45 -40.78 -29.77
CA THR A 21 -27.91 -39.91 -30.80
C THR A 21 -26.90 -38.88 -30.22
N VAL A 22 -27.19 -38.32 -29.03
CA VAL A 22 -26.29 -37.39 -28.34
C VAL A 22 -25.00 -38.09 -27.88
N LYS A 23 -25.07 -39.37 -27.39
CA LYS A 23 -23.89 -40.12 -27.01
C LYS A 23 -22.96 -40.42 -28.17
N LYS A 24 -23.51 -40.74 -29.38
CA LYS A 24 -22.67 -40.99 -30.57
C LYS A 24 -21.97 -39.73 -31.11
N THR A 25 -22.55 -38.54 -30.96
CA THR A 25 -21.95 -37.27 -31.40
C THR A 25 -20.87 -36.81 -30.43
N VAL A 26 -21.07 -36.97 -29.10
CA VAL A 26 -20.07 -36.63 -28.09
C VAL A 26 -18.84 -37.54 -28.16
N VAL A 27 -19.04 -38.87 -28.38
CA VAL A 27 -17.92 -39.81 -28.50
C VAL A 27 -17.12 -39.56 -29.80
N LYS A 28 -17.75 -39.12 -30.93
CA LYS A 28 -17.02 -38.73 -32.14
C LYS A 28 -16.21 -37.41 -31.95
N LYS A 29 -16.67 -36.43 -31.18
CA LYS A 29 -15.91 -35.22 -30.85
C LYS A 29 -14.71 -35.54 -29.96
N ILE A 30 -14.88 -36.36 -28.92
CA ILE A 30 -13.78 -36.73 -27.99
C ILE A 30 -12.68 -37.54 -28.75
N ASN A 31 -13.04 -38.33 -29.74
CA ASN A 31 -12.06 -39.08 -30.55
C ASN A 31 -11.43 -38.24 -31.67
N ALA A 32 -12.02 -37.13 -32.11
CA ALA A 32 -11.39 -36.18 -33.04
C ALA A 32 -10.35 -35.29 -32.31
N ASP A 33 -10.61 -34.90 -31.08
CA ASP A 33 -9.68 -34.09 -30.25
C ASP A 33 -8.46 -34.94 -29.81
N LYS A 34 -8.61 -36.28 -29.67
CA LYS A 34 -7.47 -37.18 -29.36
C LYS A 34 -6.52 -37.47 -30.53
N LYS A 35 -6.88 -37.11 -31.75
CA LYS A 35 -6.00 -37.31 -32.93
C LYS A 35 -5.10 -36.13 -33.28
N ASN A 36 -5.33 -34.97 -32.68
CA ASN A 36 -4.52 -33.77 -32.84
C ASN A 36 -3.55 -33.50 -31.69
N GLU A 37 -3.53 -34.34 -30.65
CA GLU A 37 -2.49 -34.31 -29.63
C GLU A 37 -1.27 -35.14 -30.05
N LYS A 38 -0.67 -34.78 -31.17
CA LYS A 38 0.69 -35.22 -31.49
C LYS A 38 1.68 -34.15 -31.07
N HIS A 39 2.41 -34.48 -29.98
CA HIS A 39 3.75 -33.99 -29.65
C HIS A 39 3.97 -32.49 -29.72
N THR A 40 3.52 -31.79 -28.71
CA THR A 40 4.36 -30.85 -28.00
C THR A 40 4.67 -31.51 -26.66
N GLU A 41 5.80 -32.14 -26.52
CA GLU A 41 6.45 -32.32 -25.25
C GLU A 41 6.68 -30.91 -24.70
N ASP A 42 5.70 -30.39 -23.94
CA ASP A 42 5.92 -29.31 -23.00
C ASP A 42 7.06 -29.79 -22.10
N LYS A 43 8.28 -29.34 -22.42
CA LYS A 43 9.36 -29.28 -21.45
C LYS A 43 8.77 -28.53 -20.28
N LYS A 44 8.21 -29.24 -19.29
CA LYS A 44 7.91 -28.70 -17.94
C LYS A 44 9.25 -28.20 -17.43
N THR A 45 9.60 -26.96 -17.79
CA THR A 45 10.69 -26.23 -17.18
C THR A 45 10.42 -26.32 -15.69
N LYS A 46 11.29 -26.99 -14.92
CA LYS A 46 11.21 -27.07 -13.48
C LYS A 46 10.97 -25.64 -13.00
N LYS A 47 9.82 -25.39 -12.35
CA LYS A 47 9.48 -24.07 -11.85
C LYS A 47 10.51 -23.70 -10.80
N ILE A 48 11.48 -22.87 -11.19
CA ILE A 48 12.52 -22.40 -10.29
C ILE A 48 11.82 -21.46 -9.30
N PHE A 49 12.00 -21.70 -8.01
CA PHE A 49 11.49 -20.80 -6.98
C PHE A 49 12.14 -19.42 -7.16
N GLN A 50 11.34 -18.38 -7.11
CA GLN A 50 11.76 -17.00 -7.27
C GLN A 50 11.19 -16.17 -6.11
N THR A 51 11.79 -15.03 -5.85
CA THR A 51 11.24 -14.04 -4.91
C THR A 51 9.83 -13.63 -5.32
N LEU A 52 9.03 -13.22 -4.36
CA LEU A 52 7.70 -12.70 -4.64
C LEU A 52 7.78 -11.43 -5.50
N ARG A 53 6.80 -11.25 -6.36
CA ARG A 53 6.73 -10.06 -7.22
C ARG A 53 6.76 -8.79 -6.36
N GLY A 54 7.69 -7.89 -6.69
CA GLY A 54 7.90 -6.64 -5.95
C GLY A 54 8.77 -6.77 -4.70
N MET A 55 9.36 -7.94 -4.48
CA MET A 55 10.39 -8.18 -3.46
C MET A 55 11.70 -8.58 -4.16
N ARG A 56 12.82 -8.36 -3.51
CA ARG A 56 14.14 -8.70 -4.04
C ARG A 56 15.11 -9.07 -2.93
N ASP A 57 16.08 -9.91 -3.27
CA ASP A 57 17.24 -10.14 -2.42
C ASP A 57 18.23 -8.98 -2.55
N ILE A 58 18.89 -8.62 -1.45
CA ILE A 58 20.01 -7.69 -1.45
C ILE A 58 21.29 -8.53 -1.46
N LEU A 59 21.88 -8.67 -2.64
CA LEU A 59 23.01 -9.54 -2.86
C LEU A 59 24.31 -8.98 -2.25
N PRO A 60 25.33 -9.84 -2.01
CA PRO A 60 26.61 -9.41 -1.44
C PRO A 60 27.29 -8.25 -2.20
N LYS A 61 27.15 -8.21 -3.53
CA LYS A 61 27.68 -7.13 -4.37
C LYS A 61 27.04 -5.76 -4.08
N ASP A 62 25.81 -5.76 -3.58
CA ASP A 62 25.02 -4.53 -3.32
C ASP A 62 25.18 -4.07 -1.86
N GLN A 63 25.71 -4.92 -0.96
CA GLN A 63 25.83 -4.63 0.48
C GLN A 63 26.68 -3.39 0.79
N LYS A 64 27.64 -3.07 -0.07
CA LYS A 64 28.46 -1.85 0.08
C LYS A 64 27.63 -0.56 0.03
N TYR A 65 26.60 -0.50 -0.81
CA TYR A 65 25.70 0.65 -0.93
C TYR A 65 24.79 0.76 0.31
N TRP A 66 24.27 -0.39 0.76
CA TRP A 66 23.46 -0.46 1.98
C TRP A 66 24.22 -0.02 3.21
N ARG A 67 25.48 -0.45 3.32
CA ARG A 67 26.35 -0.05 4.41
C ARG A 67 26.62 1.45 4.38
N LYS A 68 26.98 2.02 3.21
CA LYS A 68 27.19 3.47 3.06
C LYS A 68 25.95 4.25 3.51
N CYS A 69 24.76 3.86 3.04
CA CYS A 69 23.51 4.50 3.45
C CYS A 69 23.29 4.45 4.97
N PHE A 70 23.49 3.27 5.56
CA PHE A 70 23.34 3.09 7.01
C PHE A 70 24.32 3.92 7.81
N GLU A 71 25.60 3.89 7.47
CA GLU A 71 26.66 4.64 8.15
C GLU A 71 26.39 6.16 8.11
N ILE A 72 25.96 6.70 6.97
CA ILE A 72 25.62 8.11 6.86
C ILE A 72 24.38 8.45 7.70
N ALA A 73 23.32 7.63 7.66
CA ALA A 73 22.14 7.85 8.47
C ALA A 73 22.44 7.79 9.97
N GLN A 74 23.25 6.82 10.40
CA GLN A 74 23.68 6.74 11.79
C GLN A 74 24.51 7.94 12.20
N HIS A 75 25.46 8.36 11.37
CA HIS A 75 26.23 9.56 11.63
C HIS A 75 25.35 10.81 11.80
N GLN A 76 24.35 10.99 10.93
CA GLN A 76 23.39 12.10 11.08
C GLN A 76 22.58 11.96 12.37
N ALA A 77 22.14 10.75 12.70
CA ALA A 77 21.41 10.50 13.95
C ALA A 77 22.24 10.90 15.18
N ASP A 78 23.52 10.54 15.19
CA ASP A 78 24.45 10.86 16.28
C ASP A 78 24.69 12.38 16.39
N CYS A 79 24.89 13.07 15.23
CA CYS A 79 25.08 14.54 15.19
C CYS A 79 23.87 15.29 15.76
N PHE A 80 22.66 14.82 15.51
CA PHE A 80 21.42 15.45 15.97
C PHE A 80 20.84 14.82 17.24
N SER A 81 21.60 13.93 17.91
CA SER A 81 21.24 13.29 19.18
C SER A 81 20.00 12.40 19.12
N PHE A 82 19.70 11.80 17.96
CA PHE A 82 18.66 10.79 17.83
C PHE A 82 19.16 9.42 18.34
N ARG A 83 18.32 8.74 19.11
CA ARG A 83 18.61 7.41 19.65
C ARG A 83 17.93 6.33 18.82
N LYS A 84 18.66 5.25 18.54
CA LYS A 84 18.13 4.14 17.76
C LYS A 84 17.05 3.38 18.53
N ILE A 85 15.97 3.03 17.84
CA ILE A 85 14.94 2.09 18.30
C ILE A 85 14.74 1.01 17.23
N ASP A 86 14.64 -0.25 17.64
CA ASP A 86 14.25 -1.34 16.77
C ASP A 86 12.84 -1.83 17.16
N MET A 87 11.93 -1.81 16.23
CA MET A 87 10.53 -2.18 16.42
C MET A 87 10.21 -3.47 15.67
N PRO A 88 9.27 -4.31 16.16
CA PRO A 88 8.87 -5.54 15.49
C PRO A 88 8.41 -5.32 14.04
N LEU A 89 8.58 -6.34 13.18
CA LEU A 89 8.06 -6.31 11.81
C LEU A 89 6.55 -6.53 11.75
N LEU A 90 6.03 -7.30 12.71
CA LEU A 90 4.60 -7.56 12.89
C LEU A 90 4.05 -6.66 13.98
N GLU A 91 2.84 -6.16 13.77
CA GLU A 91 2.14 -5.29 14.70
C GLU A 91 0.64 -5.54 14.62
N GLU A 92 -0.13 -5.18 15.64
CA GLU A 92 -1.59 -5.14 15.53
C GLU A 92 -2.03 -4.20 14.40
N ALA A 93 -2.88 -4.69 13.50
CA ALA A 93 -3.39 -3.88 12.39
C ALA A 93 -4.07 -2.57 12.86
N LYS A 94 -4.66 -2.58 14.06
CA LYS A 94 -5.31 -1.41 14.66
C LYS A 94 -4.37 -0.24 14.89
N VAL A 95 -3.07 -0.48 15.15
CA VAL A 95 -2.07 0.58 15.35
C VAL A 95 -2.00 1.47 14.11
N PHE A 96 -1.89 0.86 12.93
CA PHE A 96 -1.83 1.61 11.67
C PHE A 96 -3.19 2.17 11.24
N ILE A 97 -4.28 1.42 11.45
CA ILE A 97 -5.64 1.90 11.13
C ILE A 97 -5.98 3.17 11.91
N LYS A 98 -5.53 3.28 13.17
CA LYS A 98 -5.71 4.47 13.98
C LYS A 98 -4.68 5.57 13.69
N GLY A 99 -3.41 5.22 13.54
CA GLY A 99 -2.31 6.17 13.37
C GLY A 99 -2.29 6.81 11.99
N VAL A 100 -2.39 6.00 10.93
CA VAL A 100 -2.39 6.48 9.53
C VAL A 100 -3.76 7.00 9.10
N GLY A 101 -4.84 6.43 9.65
CA GLY A 101 -6.22 6.81 9.40
C GLY A 101 -6.89 6.00 8.29
N LYS A 102 -8.19 5.73 8.50
CA LYS A 102 -9.07 5.12 7.50
C LYS A 102 -9.23 6.06 6.30
N GLY A 103 -9.37 5.50 5.10
CA GLY A 103 -9.53 6.25 3.86
C GLY A 103 -8.21 6.64 3.20
N THR A 104 -7.08 6.18 3.74
CA THR A 104 -5.78 6.24 3.07
C THR A 104 -5.56 4.97 2.24
N ASP A 105 -4.89 5.08 1.09
CA ASP A 105 -4.61 3.90 0.25
C ASP A 105 -3.75 2.87 1.00
N VAL A 106 -2.85 3.33 1.85
CA VAL A 106 -2.00 2.46 2.68
C VAL A 106 -2.85 1.52 3.54
N VAL A 107 -3.83 2.08 4.29
CA VAL A 107 -4.68 1.31 5.19
C VAL A 107 -5.73 0.50 4.43
N ASP A 108 -6.36 1.08 3.41
CA ASP A 108 -7.51 0.45 2.75
C ASP A 108 -7.12 -0.61 1.71
N LYS A 109 -5.89 -0.53 1.12
CA LYS A 109 -5.52 -1.35 -0.04
C LYS A 109 -4.13 -1.99 0.02
N GLU A 110 -3.18 -1.41 0.77
CA GLU A 110 -1.77 -1.78 0.64
C GLU A 110 -1.22 -2.58 1.82
N MET A 111 -1.91 -2.61 2.97
CA MET A 111 -1.45 -3.37 4.14
C MET A 111 -1.54 -4.87 3.91
N TYR A 112 -0.48 -5.60 4.31
CA TYR A 112 -0.50 -7.06 4.43
C TYR A 112 -1.10 -7.44 5.79
N ILE A 113 -2.41 -7.67 5.83
CA ILE A 113 -3.15 -8.05 7.05
C ILE A 113 -3.48 -9.54 6.98
N PHE A 114 -3.30 -10.24 8.10
CA PHE A 114 -3.67 -11.64 8.26
C PHE A 114 -4.02 -11.94 9.73
N ASP A 115 -4.66 -13.08 9.95
CA ASP A 115 -4.95 -13.54 11.31
C ASP A 115 -3.75 -14.37 11.82
N ASP A 116 -3.31 -14.11 13.05
CA ASP A 116 -2.34 -14.95 13.74
C ASP A 116 -2.99 -16.25 14.25
N LYS A 117 -2.21 -17.12 14.89
CA LYS A 117 -2.72 -18.40 15.41
C LYS A 117 -3.74 -18.24 16.53
N ASP A 118 -3.74 -17.09 17.19
CA ASP A 118 -4.64 -16.75 18.29
C ASP A 118 -5.89 -15.99 17.81
N GLY A 119 -6.01 -15.77 16.50
CA GLY A 119 -7.14 -15.07 15.86
C GLY A 119 -7.04 -13.54 15.89
N ASN A 120 -5.89 -12.98 16.25
CA ASN A 120 -5.71 -11.54 16.24
C ASN A 120 -5.37 -11.06 14.83
N LYS A 121 -5.90 -9.88 14.46
CA LYS A 121 -5.55 -9.23 13.20
C LYS A 121 -4.20 -8.50 13.32
N VAL A 122 -3.19 -9.11 12.73
CA VAL A 122 -1.83 -8.57 12.65
C VAL A 122 -1.49 -8.17 11.21
N CYS A 123 -0.48 -7.34 11.06
CA CYS A 123 0.00 -6.94 9.74
C CYS A 123 1.53 -6.80 9.71
N LEU A 124 2.09 -6.94 8.52
CA LEU A 124 3.45 -6.46 8.28
C LEU A 124 3.42 -4.92 8.24
N ARG A 125 4.34 -4.28 8.95
CA ARG A 125 4.37 -2.82 9.09
C ARG A 125 4.48 -2.11 7.73
N PRO A 126 3.52 -1.23 7.37
CA PRO A 126 3.54 -0.49 6.11
C PRO A 126 4.37 0.80 6.18
N GLU A 127 4.67 1.25 7.41
CA GLU A 127 5.47 2.43 7.78
C GLU A 127 5.91 2.26 9.25
N GLY A 128 6.62 3.21 9.83
CA GLY A 128 7.14 3.04 11.19
C GLY A 128 6.66 4.08 12.20
N THR A 129 6.14 5.22 11.76
CA THR A 129 5.76 6.34 12.65
C THR A 129 4.69 5.91 13.66
N ALA A 130 3.62 5.22 13.23
CA ALA A 130 2.59 4.74 14.13
C ALA A 130 3.11 3.75 15.18
N GLN A 131 4.09 2.90 14.81
CA GLN A 131 4.78 2.02 15.76
C GLN A 131 5.66 2.82 16.73
N ALA A 132 6.39 3.84 16.25
CA ALA A 132 7.21 4.69 17.11
C ALA A 132 6.34 5.44 18.13
N VAL A 133 5.17 5.96 17.72
CA VAL A 133 4.18 6.55 18.64
C VAL A 133 3.69 5.53 19.66
N ARG A 134 3.32 4.31 19.22
CA ARG A 134 2.91 3.23 20.13
C ARG A 134 4.03 2.92 21.13
N ALA A 135 5.28 2.77 20.67
CA ALA A 135 6.42 2.49 21.52
C ALA A 135 6.70 3.62 22.51
N TYR A 136 6.60 4.88 22.08
CA TYR A 136 6.73 6.06 22.93
C TYR A 136 5.70 6.05 24.07
N ILE A 137 4.43 5.72 23.75
CA ILE A 137 3.34 5.65 24.72
C ILE A 137 3.50 4.44 25.64
N GLU A 138 3.67 3.24 25.10
CA GLU A 138 3.74 1.99 25.85
C GLU A 138 4.88 1.95 26.87
N ASN A 139 6.02 2.55 26.53
CA ASN A 139 7.18 2.60 27.41
C ASN A 139 7.28 3.88 28.26
N GLY A 140 6.23 4.69 28.30
CA GLY A 140 6.18 5.89 29.14
C GLY A 140 7.26 6.93 28.81
N MET A 141 7.69 7.02 27.55
CA MET A 141 8.80 7.89 27.16
C MET A 141 8.48 9.38 27.31
N TRP A 142 7.20 9.73 27.45
CA TRP A 142 6.79 11.13 27.79
C TRP A 142 7.31 11.60 29.15
N ASN A 143 7.71 10.68 30.04
CA ASN A 143 8.32 10.99 31.33
C ASN A 143 9.83 11.32 31.21
N ASN A 144 10.43 11.05 30.06
CA ASN A 144 11.82 11.40 29.80
C ASN A 144 11.99 12.89 29.53
N PRO A 145 13.21 13.45 29.66
CA PRO A 145 13.49 14.80 29.16
C PRO A 145 13.08 14.94 27.68
N GLN A 146 12.36 16.00 27.37
CA GLN A 146 11.85 16.29 26.03
C GLN A 146 12.77 17.30 25.30
N PRO A 147 12.87 17.25 23.98
CA PRO A 147 12.21 16.29 23.09
C PRO A 147 12.85 14.89 23.12
N VAL A 148 12.03 13.85 22.97
CA VAL A 148 12.53 12.49 22.73
C VAL A 148 12.74 12.31 21.24
N LYS A 149 13.99 12.08 20.84
CA LYS A 149 14.43 11.92 19.46
C LYS A 149 14.77 10.46 19.18
N LEU A 150 14.02 9.81 18.29
CA LEU A 150 14.19 8.41 17.93
C LEU A 150 14.47 8.28 16.44
N TRP A 151 15.30 7.30 16.08
CA TRP A 151 15.47 6.93 14.69
C TRP A 151 15.46 5.41 14.53
N TYR A 152 15.04 4.95 13.37
CA TYR A 152 15.04 3.54 13.02
C TYR A 152 15.34 3.32 11.55
N TRP A 153 15.83 2.12 11.28
CA TRP A 153 16.08 1.60 9.94
C TRP A 153 15.44 0.21 9.85
N GLY A 154 14.74 -0.08 8.77
CA GLY A 154 14.26 -1.44 8.57
C GLY A 154 13.34 -1.58 7.38
N PRO A 155 12.96 -2.84 7.08
CA PRO A 155 12.03 -3.13 6.00
C PRO A 155 10.61 -2.73 6.36
N MET A 156 9.90 -2.19 5.35
CA MET A 156 8.47 -1.89 5.35
C MET A 156 7.80 -2.65 4.22
N PHE A 157 6.48 -2.86 4.33
CA PHE A 157 5.76 -3.74 3.42
C PHE A 157 4.45 -3.09 2.94
N ARG A 158 4.32 -2.88 1.62
CA ARG A 158 3.09 -2.37 1.01
C ARG A 158 2.75 -3.17 -0.24
N HIS A 159 1.51 -3.64 -0.35
CA HIS A 159 1.01 -4.33 -1.52
C HIS A 159 0.66 -3.33 -2.63
N ASP A 160 1.64 -2.52 -3.01
CA ASP A 160 1.49 -1.57 -4.11
C ASP A 160 1.82 -2.24 -5.46
N ARG A 161 1.45 -1.55 -6.56
CA ARG A 161 1.81 -1.98 -7.91
C ARG A 161 3.32 -1.80 -8.12
N PRO A 162 4.10 -2.88 -8.30
CA PRO A 162 5.54 -2.77 -8.44
C PRO A 162 5.91 -2.02 -9.72
N GLN A 163 6.81 -1.04 -9.57
CA GLN A 163 7.42 -0.28 -10.66
C GLN A 163 8.85 0.13 -10.28
N ALA A 164 9.57 0.78 -11.15
CA ALA A 164 10.92 1.27 -10.85
C ALA A 164 10.89 2.16 -9.60
N GLY A 165 11.72 1.84 -8.60
CA GLY A 165 11.77 2.55 -7.33
C GLY A 165 10.64 2.21 -6.34
N ARG A 166 9.60 1.45 -6.73
CA ARG A 166 8.53 1.00 -5.83
C ARG A 166 8.53 -0.52 -5.70
N TYR A 167 8.84 -0.97 -4.49
CA TYR A 167 8.87 -2.37 -4.11
C TYR A 167 7.80 -2.65 -3.06
N ARG A 168 7.36 -3.90 -2.97
CA ARG A 168 6.44 -4.36 -1.92
C ARG A 168 7.13 -4.56 -0.58
N GLN A 169 8.41 -4.86 -0.61
CA GLN A 169 9.31 -4.73 0.53
C GLN A 169 10.35 -3.67 0.20
N PHE A 170 10.41 -2.63 1.00
CA PHE A 170 11.35 -1.52 0.86
C PHE A 170 11.90 -1.14 2.23
N TYR A 171 12.92 -0.32 2.28
CA TYR A 171 13.55 0.10 3.53
C TYR A 171 13.31 1.58 3.74
N GLN A 172 13.09 1.96 4.99
CA GLN A 172 13.02 3.35 5.42
C GLN A 172 14.07 3.63 6.49
N PHE A 173 14.71 4.79 6.38
CA PHE A 173 15.21 5.54 7.52
C PHE A 173 14.11 6.49 7.96
N SER A 174 13.89 6.60 9.25
CA SER A 174 12.94 7.55 9.79
C SER A 174 13.49 8.15 11.06
N PHE A 175 13.18 9.42 11.26
CA PHE A 175 13.57 10.20 12.41
C PHE A 175 12.30 10.79 12.99
N GLU A 176 12.06 10.52 14.27
CA GLU A 176 10.85 10.92 14.99
C GLU A 176 11.25 11.84 16.14
N ASN A 177 10.58 12.98 16.25
CA ASN A 177 10.81 13.95 17.33
C ASN A 177 9.49 14.15 18.09
N PHE A 178 9.48 13.79 19.38
CA PHE A 178 8.30 13.82 20.23
C PHE A 178 8.45 14.84 21.34
N GLY A 179 7.35 15.54 21.68
CA GLY A 179 7.23 16.33 22.89
C GLY A 179 7.74 17.78 22.78
N SER A 180 7.86 18.32 21.56
CA SER A 180 8.19 19.72 21.34
C SER A 180 7.41 20.30 20.16
N ASN A 181 6.93 21.54 20.31
CA ASN A 181 6.29 22.33 19.27
C ASN A 181 7.21 23.45 18.74
N ASP A 182 8.48 23.43 19.10
CA ASP A 182 9.44 24.46 18.63
C ASP A 182 9.74 24.23 17.14
N PRO A 183 9.54 25.24 16.26
CA PRO A 183 9.83 25.14 14.84
C PRO A 183 11.30 24.85 14.52
N ALA A 184 12.21 25.06 15.47
CA ALA A 184 13.60 24.65 15.34
C ALA A 184 13.75 23.13 15.14
N ASN A 185 12.82 22.31 15.67
CA ASN A 185 12.82 20.87 15.45
C ASN A 185 12.49 20.50 14.01
N ASP A 186 11.59 21.23 13.36
CA ASP A 186 11.26 21.01 11.95
C ASP A 186 12.47 21.38 11.06
N ALA A 187 13.11 22.51 11.35
CA ALA A 187 14.33 22.93 10.66
C ALA A 187 15.46 21.92 10.83
N GLU A 188 15.62 21.35 12.02
CA GLU A 188 16.60 20.30 12.33
C GLU A 188 16.36 19.04 11.49
N LEU A 189 15.10 18.56 11.42
CA LEU A 189 14.74 17.39 10.61
C LEU A 189 14.98 17.61 9.11
N ILE A 190 14.67 18.81 8.61
CA ILE A 190 14.93 19.20 7.22
C ILE A 190 16.45 19.19 6.95
N LEU A 191 17.24 19.80 7.84
CA LEU A 191 18.68 19.85 7.74
C LEU A 191 19.31 18.45 7.80
N LEU A 192 18.82 17.59 8.68
CA LEU A 192 19.26 16.19 8.79
C LEU A 192 19.01 15.45 7.48
N ALA A 193 17.81 15.56 6.91
CA ALA A 193 17.46 14.92 5.64
C ALA A 193 18.34 15.44 4.49
N TYR A 194 18.57 16.74 4.43
CA TYR A 194 19.48 17.37 3.46
C TYR A 194 20.90 16.84 3.57
N ASN A 195 21.46 16.84 4.79
CA ASN A 195 22.81 16.34 5.05
C ASN A 195 22.97 14.86 4.73
N PHE A 196 21.95 14.04 5.00
CA PHE A 196 21.92 12.63 4.63
C PHE A 196 22.05 12.45 3.11
N LEU A 197 21.28 13.19 2.32
CA LEU A 197 21.32 13.11 0.86
C LEU A 197 22.64 13.66 0.29
N LYS A 198 23.16 14.74 0.84
CA LYS A 198 24.49 15.28 0.49
C LYS A 198 25.61 14.30 0.83
N GLY A 199 25.52 13.59 1.96
CA GLY A 199 26.47 12.54 2.32
C GLY A 199 26.47 11.32 1.37
N LEU A 200 25.39 11.16 0.60
CA LEU A 200 25.29 10.19 -0.50
C LEU A 200 25.77 10.74 -1.85
N ASP A 201 26.36 11.92 -1.89
CA ASP A 201 26.79 12.62 -3.09
C ASP A 201 25.62 12.95 -4.07
N LEU A 202 24.40 13.12 -3.52
CA LEU A 202 23.24 13.51 -4.30
C LEU A 202 23.12 15.04 -4.32
N ASP A 203 22.93 15.60 -5.51
CA ASP A 203 22.58 17.01 -5.65
C ASP A 203 21.07 17.18 -5.50
N VAL A 204 20.67 17.92 -4.45
CA VAL A 204 19.27 18.07 -4.05
C VAL A 204 18.95 19.52 -3.74
N GLU A 205 17.74 19.93 -4.08
CA GLU A 205 17.14 21.20 -3.74
C GLU A 205 16.00 20.96 -2.74
N VAL A 206 15.93 21.79 -1.71
CA VAL A 206 14.91 21.69 -0.66
C VAL A 206 13.78 22.67 -0.96
N HIS A 207 12.58 22.13 -1.21
CA HIS A 207 11.35 22.91 -1.32
C HIS A 207 10.56 22.79 -0.03
N ILE A 208 10.29 23.91 0.63
CA ILE A 208 9.53 23.98 1.87
C ILE A 208 8.10 24.37 1.56
N ASN A 209 7.15 23.64 2.15
CA ASN A 209 5.73 23.89 2.04
C ASN A 209 5.06 23.74 3.42
N SER A 210 3.98 24.47 3.66
CA SER A 210 3.15 24.36 4.85
C SER A 210 1.71 24.01 4.45
N ILE A 211 1.04 23.23 5.27
CA ILE A 211 -0.38 22.90 5.10
C ILE A 211 -1.29 23.77 6.00
N GLY A 212 -0.69 24.77 6.66
CA GLY A 212 -1.40 25.62 7.61
C GLY A 212 -1.79 24.92 8.91
N ASP A 213 -2.44 25.65 9.80
CA ASP A 213 -3.05 25.11 11.02
C ASP A 213 -4.37 24.38 10.71
N LEU A 214 -5.08 23.93 11.76
CA LEU A 214 -6.33 23.19 11.60
C LEU A 214 -7.45 24.05 11.00
N GLU A 215 -7.54 25.31 11.39
CA GLU A 215 -8.59 26.24 10.92
C GLU A 215 -8.34 26.64 9.47
N GLU A 216 -7.11 27.00 9.13
CA GLU A 216 -6.68 27.29 7.76
C GLU A 216 -6.89 26.10 6.84
N ARG A 217 -6.52 24.92 7.29
CA ARG A 217 -6.67 23.68 6.54
C ARG A 217 -8.15 23.33 6.29
N ASP A 218 -9.01 23.53 7.27
CA ASP A 218 -10.45 23.27 7.12
C ASP A 218 -11.10 24.31 6.20
N ARG A 219 -10.73 25.59 6.30
CA ARG A 219 -11.15 26.65 5.37
C ARG A 219 -10.74 26.31 3.94
N TYR A 220 -9.47 25.97 3.74
CA TYR A 220 -8.96 25.56 2.42
C TYR A 220 -9.68 24.34 1.86
N LYS A 221 -9.95 23.31 2.67
CA LYS A 221 -10.72 22.14 2.23
C LYS A 221 -12.12 22.53 1.72
N GLN A 222 -12.81 23.43 2.40
CA GLN A 222 -14.15 23.90 1.97
C GLN A 222 -14.08 24.66 0.65
N GLU A 223 -13.09 25.51 0.49
CA GLU A 223 -12.84 26.23 -0.74
C GLU A 223 -12.53 25.26 -1.90
N LEU A 224 -11.62 24.31 -1.67
CA LEU A 224 -11.25 23.28 -2.63
C LEU A 224 -12.46 22.41 -3.01
N ILE A 225 -13.27 21.97 -2.06
CA ILE A 225 -14.49 21.20 -2.32
C ILE A 225 -15.45 22.00 -3.21
N THR A 226 -15.65 23.27 -2.89
CA THR A 226 -16.52 24.16 -3.65
C THR A 226 -16.03 24.27 -5.09
N TYR A 227 -14.76 24.55 -5.28
CA TYR A 227 -14.11 24.60 -6.59
C TYR A 227 -14.28 23.27 -7.37
N LEU A 228 -13.89 22.14 -6.77
CA LEU A 228 -13.93 20.84 -7.41
C LEU A 228 -15.35 20.39 -7.80
N ARG A 229 -16.37 20.79 -7.02
CA ARG A 229 -17.77 20.51 -7.34
C ARG A 229 -18.21 21.20 -8.63
N THR A 230 -17.74 22.42 -8.90
CA THR A 230 -18.04 23.12 -10.16
C THR A 230 -17.39 22.46 -11.37
N LYS A 231 -16.31 21.73 -11.18
CA LYS A 231 -15.54 21.04 -12.24
C LYS A 231 -15.76 19.52 -12.27
N ARG A 232 -16.72 19.01 -11.51
CA ARG A 232 -16.92 17.58 -11.30
C ARG A 232 -17.05 16.76 -12.60
N SER A 233 -17.71 17.31 -13.62
CA SER A 233 -17.92 16.62 -14.91
C SER A 233 -16.61 16.29 -15.63
N TYR A 234 -15.56 17.06 -15.40
CA TYR A 234 -14.25 16.92 -16.04
C TYR A 234 -13.26 16.07 -15.25
N LEU A 235 -13.62 15.65 -14.02
CA LEU A 235 -12.77 14.84 -13.17
C LEU A 235 -12.93 13.34 -13.47
N CYS A 236 -11.85 12.58 -13.31
CA CYS A 236 -11.92 11.11 -13.35
C CYS A 236 -12.76 10.55 -12.20
N GLU A 237 -13.23 9.31 -12.33
CA GLU A 237 -14.14 8.69 -11.34
C GLU A 237 -13.53 8.62 -9.93
N ASP A 238 -12.24 8.34 -9.82
CA ASP A 238 -11.53 8.35 -8.54
C ASP A 238 -11.57 9.73 -7.88
N CYS A 239 -11.33 10.80 -8.66
CA CYS A 239 -11.38 12.17 -8.14
C CYS A 239 -12.80 12.58 -7.75
N LYS A 240 -13.82 12.17 -8.52
CA LYS A 240 -15.23 12.39 -8.15
C LYS A 240 -15.58 11.77 -6.80
N ALA A 241 -15.05 10.57 -6.53
CA ALA A 241 -15.23 9.88 -5.25
C ALA A 241 -14.45 10.56 -4.10
N ARG A 242 -13.27 11.11 -4.41
CA ARG A 242 -12.38 11.77 -3.43
C ARG A 242 -12.89 13.12 -2.94
N ILE A 243 -13.65 13.85 -3.73
CA ILE A 243 -14.17 15.21 -3.37
C ILE A 243 -14.79 15.22 -1.97
N ASN A 244 -15.60 14.21 -1.63
CA ASN A 244 -16.29 14.16 -0.34
C ASN A 244 -15.51 13.40 0.76
N LYS A 245 -14.59 12.50 0.39
CA LYS A 245 -13.86 11.66 1.35
C LYS A 245 -12.53 12.29 1.77
N ASN A 246 -11.76 12.74 0.81
CA ASN A 246 -10.45 13.33 1.00
C ASN A 246 -10.12 14.26 -0.19
N PRO A 247 -10.61 15.51 -0.19
CA PRO A 247 -10.49 16.44 -1.32
C PRO A 247 -9.03 16.77 -1.66
N LEU A 248 -8.13 16.83 -0.67
CA LEU A 248 -6.71 17.09 -0.89
C LEU A 248 -6.05 16.04 -1.80
N ARG A 249 -6.53 14.78 -1.75
CA ARG A 249 -6.04 13.71 -2.64
C ARG A 249 -6.41 13.89 -4.12
N VAL A 250 -7.29 14.83 -4.44
CA VAL A 250 -7.56 15.19 -5.83
C VAL A 250 -6.34 15.89 -6.44
N LEU A 251 -5.64 16.69 -5.66
CA LEU A 251 -4.44 17.43 -6.08
C LEU A 251 -3.28 16.49 -6.48
N ASP A 252 -3.27 15.26 -5.95
CA ASP A 252 -2.27 14.22 -6.28
C ASP A 252 -2.63 13.39 -7.53
N CYS A 253 -3.73 13.69 -8.20
CA CYS A 253 -4.19 12.88 -9.35
C CYS A 253 -3.20 13.00 -10.52
N LYS A 254 -2.85 11.84 -11.11
CA LYS A 254 -1.96 11.75 -12.26
C LYS A 254 -2.70 11.61 -13.60
N ASN A 255 -4.05 11.65 -13.59
CA ASN A 255 -4.82 11.59 -14.82
C ASN A 255 -4.69 12.92 -15.58
N PRO A 256 -4.29 12.90 -16.87
CA PRO A 256 -4.14 14.11 -17.67
C PRO A 256 -5.38 15.02 -17.69
N ASP A 257 -6.58 14.44 -17.73
CA ASP A 257 -7.84 15.19 -17.75
C ASP A 257 -8.06 16.02 -16.47
N CYS A 258 -7.46 15.58 -15.35
CA CYS A 258 -7.56 16.27 -14.08
C CYS A 258 -6.50 17.35 -13.90
N GLN A 259 -5.38 17.32 -14.64
CA GLN A 259 -4.23 18.19 -14.39
C GLN A 259 -4.58 19.66 -14.60
N SER A 260 -5.26 20.03 -15.67
CA SER A 260 -5.67 21.42 -15.93
C SER A 260 -6.59 22.00 -14.85
N ILE A 261 -7.39 21.13 -14.22
CA ILE A 261 -8.27 21.50 -13.10
C ILE A 261 -7.45 21.69 -11.83
N ILE A 262 -6.46 20.82 -11.60
CA ILE A 262 -5.58 20.87 -10.43
C ILE A 262 -4.68 22.09 -10.47
N GLU A 263 -4.12 22.43 -11.64
CA GLU A 263 -3.27 23.61 -11.84
C GLU A 263 -4.02 24.93 -11.56
N SER A 264 -5.33 24.94 -11.78
CA SER A 264 -6.21 26.09 -11.54
C SER A 264 -6.91 26.05 -10.18
N ALA A 265 -6.57 25.07 -9.31
CA ALA A 265 -7.18 24.94 -7.99
C ALA A 265 -6.70 26.07 -7.06
N PRO A 266 -7.55 26.45 -6.06
CA PRO A 266 -7.11 27.37 -5.01
C PRO A 266 -5.81 26.88 -4.36
N GLN A 267 -4.93 27.82 -4.00
CA GLN A 267 -3.70 27.54 -3.26
C GLN A 267 -3.90 27.94 -1.80
N ILE A 268 -3.25 27.21 -0.88
CA ILE A 268 -3.26 27.50 0.56
C ILE A 268 -2.30 28.62 0.87
#